data_7ff419c5afc6f6b5b517f079ec720dde
#
_entry.id   7ff419c5afc6f6b5b517f079ec720dde
#
_cell.length_a   1.000
_cell.length_b   1.000
_cell.length_c   1.000
_cell.angle_alpha   90.00
_cell.angle_beta   90.00
_cell.angle_gamma   90.00
#
_symmetry.space_group_name_H-M   'P 1'
#
loop_
_entity.id
_entity.type
_entity.pdbx_description
1 polymer ?
#
loop_
_entity_poly.entity_id
_entity_poly.type
_entity_poly.pdbx_seq_one_letter_code
_entity_poly.pdbx_strand_id
1 'polypeptide(L)'
;MTRPDQRKYTISQYFGGNPQIYSQFGLQGHNGWDIGTSTGTVLVSPHDGKVTEIGNDTDGYGIYLKIENDIEGSLLAHNKETLVNLGQSVVEGQAVAVSNNTGFSTGPHSHWGYFRKPRDRTNGY
;
A
#
# COMPACT_ATOMS: atom_id res chain seq x y z
N MET A 1 -5.03 10.69 -9.90
CA MET A 1 -4.81 9.55 -8.97
C MET A 1 -5.50 9.84 -7.64
N THR A 2 -6.12 8.83 -7.06
CA THR A 2 -6.89 8.96 -5.82
C THR A 2 -6.13 8.33 -4.66
N ARG A 3 -6.01 9.04 -3.53
CA ARG A 3 -5.44 8.43 -2.31
C ARG A 3 -6.34 7.28 -1.85
N PRO A 4 -5.77 6.13 -1.43
CA PRO A 4 -6.56 4.95 -1.06
C PRO A 4 -7.59 5.19 0.05
N ASP A 5 -7.31 6.12 0.97
CA ASP A 5 -8.23 6.49 2.05
C ASP A 5 -9.20 7.60 1.67
N GLN A 6 -9.15 8.07 0.41
CA GLN A 6 -9.96 9.20 -0.10
C GLN A 6 -9.74 10.49 0.70
N ARG A 7 -8.51 10.69 1.22
CA ARG A 7 -8.09 11.86 2.03
C ARG A 7 -8.84 12.03 3.34
N LYS A 8 -9.35 10.93 3.90
CA LYS A 8 -10.10 10.98 5.17
C LYS A 8 -9.21 11.02 6.41
N TYR A 9 -7.94 10.66 6.27
CA TYR A 9 -7.02 10.48 7.40
C TYR A 9 -5.71 11.23 7.19
N THR A 10 -4.97 11.42 8.28
CA THR A 10 -3.67 12.07 8.26
C THR A 10 -2.58 11.10 7.84
N ILE A 11 -1.59 11.57 7.08
CA ILE A 11 -0.40 10.80 6.75
C ILE A 11 0.51 10.82 7.97
N SER A 12 0.81 9.63 8.50
CA SER A 12 1.65 9.48 9.69
C SER A 12 3.12 9.31 9.35
N GLN A 13 3.44 8.81 8.15
CA GLN A 13 4.81 8.65 7.71
C GLN A 13 4.90 8.73 6.20
N TYR A 14 5.78 9.61 5.70
CA TYR A 14 5.99 9.81 4.27
C TYR A 14 7.08 8.90 3.73
N PHE A 15 7.15 8.77 2.39
CA PHE A 15 8.20 8.04 1.70
C PHE A 15 9.59 8.52 2.14
N GLY A 16 10.49 7.57 2.41
CA GLY A 16 11.86 7.88 2.85
C GLY A 16 12.01 8.15 4.34
N GLY A 17 10.92 8.16 5.11
CA GLY A 17 10.98 8.36 6.55
C GLY A 17 11.61 7.19 7.29
N ASN A 18 12.20 7.47 8.47
CA ASN A 18 12.78 6.47 9.38
C ASN A 18 13.77 5.50 8.73
N PRO A 19 14.84 6.00 8.06
CA PRO A 19 15.77 5.12 7.35
C PRO A 19 16.45 4.08 8.24
N GLN A 20 16.66 4.39 9.52
CA GLN A 20 17.30 3.48 10.47
C GLN A 20 16.47 2.23 10.75
N ILE A 21 15.14 2.37 10.77
CA ILE A 21 14.22 1.25 10.97
C ILE A 21 14.17 0.39 9.71
N TYR A 22 14.03 1.01 8.56
CA TYR A 22 13.79 0.31 7.30
C TYR A 22 15.04 -0.28 6.67
N SER A 23 16.24 0.15 7.09
CA SER A 23 17.49 -0.42 6.59
C SER A 23 17.61 -1.91 6.91
N GLN A 24 17.01 -2.39 7.99
CA GLN A 24 16.98 -3.83 8.33
C GLN A 24 16.24 -4.67 7.29
N PHE A 25 15.38 -4.05 6.48
CA PHE A 25 14.65 -4.71 5.38
C PHE A 25 15.32 -4.47 4.02
N GLY A 26 16.50 -3.88 3.99
CA GLY A 26 17.20 -3.54 2.75
C GLY A 26 16.62 -2.31 2.04
N LEU A 27 15.92 -1.45 2.77
CA LEU A 27 15.29 -0.25 2.25
C LEU A 27 16.06 1.00 2.68
N GLN A 28 15.99 2.06 1.88
CA GLN A 28 16.63 3.34 2.16
C GLN A 28 15.82 4.24 3.09
N GLY A 29 14.72 3.71 3.63
CA GLY A 29 13.78 4.41 4.47
C GLY A 29 12.38 3.87 4.22
N HIS A 30 11.36 4.58 4.70
CA HIS A 30 9.98 4.19 4.47
C HIS A 30 9.68 4.16 2.96
N ASN A 31 9.17 3.05 2.45
CA ASN A 31 8.99 2.83 1.01
C ASN A 31 7.59 3.18 0.51
N GLY A 32 6.91 4.10 1.18
CA GLY A 32 5.57 4.56 0.82
C GLY A 32 5.07 5.57 1.82
N TRP A 33 3.76 5.78 1.82
CA TRP A 33 3.06 6.62 2.78
C TRP A 33 2.30 5.76 3.76
N ASP A 34 2.44 6.04 5.06
CA ASP A 34 1.56 5.49 6.09
C ASP A 34 0.44 6.48 6.35
N ILE A 35 -0.77 5.98 6.28
CA ILE A 35 -1.99 6.77 6.48
C ILE A 35 -2.65 6.24 7.75
N GLY A 36 -2.90 7.10 8.72
CA GLY A 36 -3.47 6.72 10.01
C GLY A 36 -4.93 6.33 9.94
N THR A 37 -5.26 5.27 9.20
CA THR A 37 -6.62 4.78 9.04
C THR A 37 -7.11 4.02 10.27
N SER A 38 -8.39 4.20 10.60
CA SER A 38 -9.05 3.32 11.57
C SER A 38 -9.21 1.92 10.97
N THR A 39 -9.10 0.88 11.80
CA THR A 39 -9.39 -0.49 11.39
C THR A 39 -10.78 -0.59 10.79
N GLY A 40 -10.90 -1.25 9.65
CA GLY A 40 -12.16 -1.41 8.95
C GLY A 40 -12.46 -0.34 7.90
N THR A 41 -11.50 0.57 7.62
CA THR A 41 -11.67 1.56 6.56
C THR A 41 -11.58 0.88 5.20
N VAL A 42 -12.57 1.15 4.34
CA VAL A 42 -12.52 0.67 2.95
C VAL A 42 -11.53 1.51 2.16
N LEU A 43 -10.58 0.83 1.52
CA LEU A 43 -9.55 1.46 0.68
C LEU A 43 -9.90 1.29 -0.78
N VAL A 44 -9.64 2.32 -1.57
CA VAL A 44 -9.94 2.33 -3.00
C VAL A 44 -8.66 2.29 -3.83
N SER A 45 -8.78 1.80 -5.07
CA SER A 45 -7.63 1.77 -5.98
C SER A 45 -7.19 3.19 -6.33
N PRO A 46 -5.88 3.50 -6.20
CA PRO A 46 -5.37 4.84 -6.53
C PRO A 46 -5.43 5.17 -8.02
N HIS A 47 -5.46 4.17 -8.87
CA HIS A 47 -5.45 4.31 -10.33
C HIS A 47 -6.03 3.07 -10.98
N ASP A 48 -6.27 3.14 -12.28
CA ASP A 48 -6.66 1.97 -13.05
C ASP A 48 -5.52 0.96 -13.09
N GLY A 49 -5.84 -0.32 -13.19
CA GLY A 49 -4.83 -1.35 -13.31
C GLY A 49 -5.39 -2.75 -13.13
N LYS A 50 -4.47 -3.69 -12.93
CA LYS A 50 -4.79 -5.09 -12.69
C LYS A 50 -4.12 -5.52 -11.39
N VAL A 51 -4.78 -6.36 -10.62
CA VAL A 51 -4.23 -6.93 -9.38
C VAL A 51 -3.15 -7.94 -9.77
N THR A 52 -1.88 -7.59 -9.52
CA THR A 52 -0.73 -8.40 -9.94
C THR A 52 -0.20 -9.29 -8.84
N GLU A 53 -0.51 -8.99 -7.59
CA GLU A 53 -0.05 -9.79 -6.46
C GLU A 53 -0.98 -9.61 -5.27
N ILE A 54 -1.26 -10.71 -4.55
CA ILE A 54 -1.95 -10.72 -3.26
C ILE A 54 -1.18 -11.67 -2.37
N GLY A 55 -0.87 -11.25 -1.15
CA GLY A 55 -0.11 -12.10 -0.24
C GLY A 55 -0.30 -11.73 1.23
N ASN A 56 0.37 -12.50 2.08
CA ASN A 56 0.41 -12.25 3.52
C ASN A 56 1.86 -12.37 3.99
N ASP A 57 2.52 -11.23 4.13
CA ASP A 57 3.89 -11.12 4.63
C ASP A 57 3.82 -10.79 6.12
N THR A 58 3.89 -11.81 6.97
CA THR A 58 3.70 -11.65 8.42
C THR A 58 4.82 -10.84 9.08
N ASP A 59 5.98 -10.75 8.43
CA ASP A 59 7.14 -10.02 8.98
C ASP A 59 7.30 -8.62 8.38
N GLY A 60 6.42 -8.21 7.49
CA GLY A 60 6.52 -6.94 6.79
C GLY A 60 5.17 -6.32 6.48
N TYR A 61 4.71 -6.49 5.26
CA TYR A 61 3.48 -5.84 4.77
C TYR A 61 2.17 -6.40 5.34
N GLY A 62 2.21 -7.56 5.99
CA GLY A 62 0.99 -8.25 6.38
C GLY A 62 0.17 -8.67 5.17
N ILE A 63 -1.14 -8.60 5.26
CA ILE A 63 -2.01 -8.84 4.10
C ILE A 63 -1.89 -7.64 3.16
N TYR A 64 -1.48 -7.88 1.93
CA TYR A 64 -1.21 -6.82 0.96
C TYR A 64 -1.71 -7.19 -0.43
N LEU A 65 -1.86 -6.17 -1.28
CA LEU A 65 -2.09 -6.35 -2.71
C LEU A 65 -1.30 -5.32 -3.52
N LYS A 66 -0.99 -5.68 -4.76
CA LYS A 66 -0.36 -4.78 -5.73
C LYS A 66 -1.29 -4.61 -6.93
N ILE A 67 -1.39 -3.37 -7.39
CA ILE A 67 -2.18 -2.98 -8.57
C ILE A 67 -1.23 -2.28 -9.53
N GLU A 68 -1.14 -2.76 -10.78
CA GLU A 68 -0.22 -2.22 -11.75
C GLU A 68 -0.87 -2.05 -13.12
N ASN A 69 -0.39 -1.05 -13.85
CA ASN A 69 -0.65 -0.85 -15.27
C ASN A 69 0.66 -0.56 -16.00
N ASP A 70 0.61 -0.11 -17.27
CA ASP A 70 1.81 0.08 -18.08
C ASP A 70 2.73 1.20 -17.60
N ILE A 71 2.22 2.14 -16.80
CA ILE A 71 2.97 3.34 -16.40
C ILE A 71 3.23 3.45 -14.90
N GLU A 72 2.50 2.71 -14.08
CA GLU A 72 2.56 2.89 -12.63
C GLU A 72 2.12 1.64 -11.87
N GLY A 73 2.45 1.59 -10.59
CA GLY A 73 2.01 0.54 -9.70
C GLY A 73 1.84 1.03 -8.28
N SER A 74 0.94 0.38 -7.55
CA SER A 74 0.67 0.66 -6.14
C SER A 74 0.67 -0.61 -5.32
N LEU A 75 1.12 -0.50 -4.07
CA LEU A 75 1.02 -1.55 -3.08
C LEU A 75 0.21 -1.01 -1.90
N LEU A 76 -0.80 -1.75 -1.47
CA LEU A 76 -1.58 -1.45 -0.28
C LEU A 76 -1.35 -2.56 0.75
N ALA A 77 -0.82 -2.20 1.91
CA ALA A 77 -0.39 -3.16 2.93
C ALA A 77 -1.08 -2.95 4.28
N HIS A 78 -0.90 -3.91 5.17
CA HIS A 78 -1.48 -3.96 6.51
C HIS A 78 -3.00 -4.00 6.47
N ASN A 79 -3.56 -4.76 5.52
CA ASN A 79 -5.00 -4.88 5.36
C ASN A 79 -5.57 -5.97 6.26
N LYS A 80 -6.86 -5.83 6.59
CA LYS A 80 -7.64 -6.90 7.20
C LYS A 80 -7.99 -7.96 6.17
N GLU A 81 -8.39 -7.51 4.98
CA GLU A 81 -8.75 -8.38 3.86
C GLU A 81 -8.64 -7.63 2.55
N THR A 82 -8.59 -8.37 1.46
CA THR A 82 -8.71 -7.84 0.11
C THR A 82 -10.14 -8.08 -0.40
N LEU A 83 -10.65 -7.15 -1.20
CA LEU A 83 -12.00 -7.21 -1.77
C LEU A 83 -11.99 -7.62 -3.25
N VAL A 84 -10.82 -7.89 -3.80
CA VAL A 84 -10.60 -8.23 -5.21
C VAL A 84 -9.75 -9.47 -5.31
N ASN A 85 -9.72 -10.09 -6.50
CA ASN A 85 -8.97 -11.30 -6.76
C ASN A 85 -7.73 -11.03 -7.60
N LEU A 86 -6.74 -11.91 -7.48
CA LEU A 86 -5.55 -11.87 -8.33
C LEU A 86 -5.96 -11.91 -9.80
N GLY A 87 -5.39 -11.00 -10.61
CA GLY A 87 -5.69 -10.88 -12.03
C GLY A 87 -6.90 -10.05 -12.37
N GLN A 88 -7.66 -9.59 -11.39
CA GLN A 88 -8.84 -8.76 -11.62
C GLN A 88 -8.44 -7.36 -12.09
N SER A 89 -9.15 -6.83 -13.08
CA SER A 89 -9.00 -5.44 -13.51
C SER A 89 -9.80 -4.54 -12.58
N VAL A 90 -9.20 -3.43 -12.19
CA VAL A 90 -9.82 -2.43 -11.31
C VAL A 90 -9.68 -1.04 -11.91
N VAL A 91 -10.59 -0.16 -11.54
CA VAL A 91 -10.54 1.26 -11.95
C VAL A 91 -10.26 2.14 -10.74
N GLU A 92 -9.74 3.34 -11.00
CA GLU A 92 -9.51 4.33 -9.95
C GLU A 92 -10.78 4.56 -9.14
N GLY A 93 -10.65 4.53 -7.81
CA GLY A 93 -11.79 4.73 -6.89
C GLY A 93 -12.59 3.46 -6.57
N GLN A 94 -12.28 2.34 -7.19
CA GLN A 94 -12.95 1.06 -6.87
C GLN A 94 -12.46 0.52 -5.54
N ALA A 95 -13.37 0.05 -4.67
CA ALA A 95 -13.01 -0.57 -3.40
C ALA A 95 -12.19 -1.85 -3.63
N VAL A 96 -11.03 -1.95 -2.98
CA VAL A 96 -10.09 -3.06 -3.21
C VAL A 96 -9.62 -3.74 -1.93
N ALA A 97 -9.71 -3.07 -0.77
CA ALA A 97 -9.22 -3.64 0.49
C ALA A 97 -9.93 -3.01 1.69
N VAL A 98 -9.75 -3.64 2.84
CA VAL A 98 -10.20 -3.11 4.14
C VAL A 98 -8.98 -3.00 5.04
N SER A 99 -8.79 -1.84 5.66
CA SER A 99 -7.62 -1.58 6.50
C SER A 99 -7.66 -2.33 7.82
N ASN A 100 -6.47 -2.65 8.33
CA ASN A 100 -6.28 -3.24 9.65
C ASN A 100 -4.86 -2.90 10.12
N ASN A 101 -4.40 -3.63 11.14
CA ASN A 101 -3.06 -3.54 11.68
C ASN A 101 -2.38 -4.91 11.57
N THR A 102 -2.18 -5.40 10.34
CA THR A 102 -1.53 -6.70 10.09
C THR A 102 -0.07 -6.51 9.67
N GLY A 103 0.78 -7.51 9.97
CA GLY A 103 2.19 -7.48 9.64
C GLY A 103 3.01 -6.63 10.62
N PHE A 104 4.11 -6.03 10.12
CA PHE A 104 4.98 -5.17 10.94
C PHE A 104 4.33 -3.79 11.08
N SER A 105 3.64 -3.59 12.19
CA SER A 105 2.91 -2.35 12.44
C SER A 105 2.78 -2.08 13.93
N THR A 106 2.86 -0.82 14.32
CA THR A 106 2.76 -0.36 15.71
C THR A 106 1.40 0.26 16.06
N GLY A 107 0.48 0.30 15.12
CA GLY A 107 -0.87 0.81 15.31
C GLY A 107 -1.68 0.75 14.03
N PRO A 108 -3.01 0.93 14.09
CA PRO A 108 -3.84 0.90 12.89
C PRO A 108 -3.39 1.95 11.88
N HIS A 109 -3.03 1.49 10.68
CA HIS A 109 -2.68 2.36 9.57
C HIS A 109 -2.70 1.57 8.27
N SER A 110 -2.70 2.30 7.16
CA SER A 110 -2.52 1.74 5.82
C SER A 110 -1.18 2.20 5.27
N HIS A 111 -0.48 1.30 4.62
CA HIS A 111 0.74 1.62 3.90
C HIS A 111 0.44 1.63 2.41
N TRP A 112 0.78 2.73 1.74
CA TRP A 112 0.62 2.89 0.29
C TRP A 112 1.98 3.12 -0.34
N GLY A 113 2.52 2.07 -0.98
CA GLY A 113 3.70 2.16 -1.82
C GLY A 113 3.28 2.48 -3.25
N TYR A 114 4.04 3.35 -3.92
CA TYR A 114 3.75 3.76 -5.29
C TYR A 114 5.03 3.88 -6.09
N PHE A 115 4.99 3.47 -7.35
CA PHE A 115 6.11 3.67 -8.25
C PHE A 115 5.63 3.99 -9.66
N ARG A 116 6.47 4.70 -10.40
CA ARG A 116 6.33 4.87 -11.84
C ARG A 116 7.29 3.93 -12.57
N LYS A 117 6.88 3.45 -13.70
CA LYS A 117 7.73 2.58 -14.52
C LYS A 117 8.68 3.41 -15.39
N PRO A 118 9.96 2.98 -15.54
CA PRO A 118 10.54 1.83 -14.87
C PRO A 118 10.70 2.05 -13.36
N ARG A 119 10.50 0.97 -12.59
CA ARG A 119 10.61 1.03 -11.13
C ARG A 119 12.07 1.11 -10.69
N ASP A 120 12.35 1.92 -9.67
CA ASP A 120 13.63 1.93 -8.98
C ASP A 120 13.43 2.24 -7.48
N ARG A 121 14.54 2.23 -6.71
CA ARG A 121 14.47 2.41 -5.25
C ARG A 121 14.12 3.82 -4.81
N THR A 122 14.16 4.78 -5.71
CA THR A 122 13.87 6.18 -5.39
C THR A 122 12.41 6.55 -5.60
N ASN A 123 11.66 5.74 -6.33
CA ASN A 123 10.28 6.07 -6.70
C ASN A 123 9.29 4.93 -6.47
N GLY A 124 9.60 3.97 -5.57
CA GLY A 124 8.65 2.91 -5.38
C GLY A 124 8.93 1.94 -4.23
N TYR A 125 8.11 0.93 -4.22
CA TYR A 125 8.18 -0.16 -3.26
C TYR A 125 8.97 -1.36 -3.76
#